data_eeafceffcebfae470d3d017df53e9624
#
_entry.id   eeafceffcebfae470d3d017df53e9624
#
_cell.length_a   1.000
_cell.length_b   1.000
_cell.length_c   1.000
_cell.angle_alpha   90.00
_cell.angle_beta   90.00
_cell.angle_gamma   90.00
#
_symmetry.space_group_name_H-M   'P 1'
#
loop_
_entity.id
_entity.type
_entity.pdbx_description
1 polymer ?
#
loop_
_entity_poly.entity_id
_entity_poly.type
_entity_poly.pdbx_seq_one_letter_code
_entity_poly.pdbx_strand_id
1 'polypeptide(L)'
;MEKKINLIVGVEDKNLRVDVFINKKENEISRNRIKNLILNKKLKLNGKTLESPSKKVSKDDILELIIPEPKKVSLKPYEFKLKICYEDEDLIILDKPAGIVMHPGAGNFDNTIVNALINYNKNFLSNIGDELRPGIVHRIDKNTSGLVVIAKNNQTHENLSIQFANHSITRIYQLLIWGKIKPSKGTIETFITRSSKNRQLMEVSKTK
;
A
#
# COMPACT_ATOMS: atom_id res chain seq x y z
N MET A 1 17.41 12.30 -7.66
CA MET A 1 17.27 13.18 -8.88
C MET A 1 16.03 12.82 -9.64
N GLU A 2 15.22 13.78 -10.09
CA GLU A 2 14.08 13.50 -10.98
C GLU A 2 14.58 12.78 -12.24
N LYS A 3 13.98 11.64 -12.59
CA LYS A 3 14.29 10.93 -13.83
C LYS A 3 13.46 11.53 -14.95
N LYS A 4 14.10 12.04 -16.01
CA LYS A 4 13.44 12.49 -17.24
C LYS A 4 13.56 11.40 -18.31
N ILE A 5 12.47 11.10 -18.98
CA ILE A 5 12.39 10.15 -20.08
C ILE A 5 11.88 10.90 -21.31
N ASN A 6 12.63 10.85 -22.38
CA ASN A 6 12.24 11.41 -23.66
C ASN A 6 11.91 10.28 -24.64
N LEU A 7 10.74 10.34 -25.25
CA LEU A 7 10.27 9.33 -26.19
C LEU A 7 9.81 10.02 -27.49
N ILE A 8 10.12 9.39 -28.62
CA ILE A 8 9.65 9.82 -29.93
C ILE A 8 8.72 8.73 -30.49
N VAL A 9 7.58 9.14 -31.02
CA VAL A 9 6.56 8.21 -31.53
C VAL A 9 6.94 7.73 -32.94
N GLY A 10 7.13 6.44 -33.09
CA GLY A 10 7.35 5.80 -34.38
C GLY A 10 6.07 5.64 -35.21
N VAL A 11 6.24 5.20 -36.45
CA VAL A 11 5.12 4.95 -37.38
C VAL A 11 4.20 3.85 -36.84
N GLU A 12 4.79 2.81 -36.26
CA GLU A 12 4.10 1.64 -35.70
C GLU A 12 3.30 1.94 -34.43
N ASP A 13 3.58 3.07 -33.77
CA ASP A 13 2.93 3.47 -32.51
C ASP A 13 1.88 4.56 -32.71
N LYS A 14 1.67 4.99 -33.96
CA LYS A 14 0.65 6.00 -34.33
C LYS A 14 -0.76 5.56 -33.88
N ASN A 15 -1.53 6.50 -33.36
CA ASN A 15 -2.90 6.31 -32.84
C ASN A 15 -3.01 5.49 -31.55
N LEU A 16 -1.91 5.03 -30.94
CA LEU A 16 -1.96 4.50 -29.60
C LEU A 16 -2.35 5.59 -28.60
N ARG A 17 -2.97 5.19 -27.50
CA ARG A 17 -3.16 6.10 -26.35
C ARG A 17 -1.80 6.39 -25.74
N VAL A 18 -1.59 7.61 -25.27
CA VAL A 18 -0.30 8.02 -24.69
C VAL A 18 0.12 7.16 -23.49
N ASP A 19 -0.85 6.75 -22.63
CA ASP A 19 -0.57 5.88 -21.51
C ASP A 19 -0.16 4.46 -21.93
N VAL A 20 -0.66 3.98 -23.05
CA VAL A 20 -0.31 2.68 -23.64
C VAL A 20 1.07 2.76 -24.32
N PHE A 21 1.29 3.81 -25.10
CA PHE A 21 2.57 4.04 -25.80
C PHE A 21 3.74 4.10 -24.80
N ILE A 22 3.61 4.94 -23.74
CA ILE A 22 4.67 5.06 -22.74
C ILE A 22 4.92 3.72 -22.03
N ASN A 23 3.87 2.99 -21.65
CA ASN A 23 4.03 1.67 -21.01
C ASN A 23 4.66 0.62 -21.93
N LYS A 24 4.43 0.70 -23.26
CA LYS A 24 5.06 -0.17 -24.25
C LYS A 24 6.57 0.08 -24.34
N LYS A 25 7.01 1.34 -24.26
CA LYS A 25 8.43 1.74 -24.33
C LYS A 25 9.14 1.59 -22.97
N GLU A 26 8.43 1.85 -21.88
CA GLU A 26 8.93 1.82 -20.50
C GLU A 26 8.13 0.80 -19.69
N ASN A 27 8.39 -0.49 -19.93
CA ASN A 27 7.63 -1.61 -19.35
C ASN A 27 7.75 -1.71 -17.82
N GLU A 28 8.80 -1.13 -17.22
CA GLU A 28 8.97 -1.04 -15.76
C GLU A 28 7.96 -0.09 -15.09
N ILE A 29 7.32 0.80 -15.85
CA ILE A 29 6.37 1.76 -15.31
C ILE A 29 4.95 1.31 -15.60
N SER A 30 4.21 0.92 -14.56
CA SER A 30 2.82 0.48 -14.75
C SER A 30 1.94 1.58 -15.38
N ARG A 31 0.97 1.20 -16.22
CA ARG A 31 0.01 2.13 -16.85
C ARG A 31 -0.70 3.02 -15.84
N ASN A 32 -1.00 2.51 -14.66
CA ASN A 32 -1.64 3.30 -13.60
C ASN A 32 -0.71 4.41 -13.07
N ARG A 33 0.58 4.10 -12.92
CA ARG A 33 1.59 5.10 -12.54
C ARG A 33 1.74 6.17 -13.63
N ILE A 34 1.80 5.78 -14.90
CA ILE A 34 1.85 6.70 -16.04
C ILE A 34 0.61 7.61 -16.06
N LYS A 35 -0.59 7.04 -15.89
CA LYS A 35 -1.84 7.80 -15.79
C LYS A 35 -1.77 8.86 -14.68
N ASN A 36 -1.30 8.48 -13.50
CA ASN A 36 -1.16 9.41 -12.37
C ASN A 36 -0.12 10.51 -12.64
N LEU A 37 0.99 10.18 -13.30
CA LEU A 37 1.99 11.18 -13.70
C LEU A 37 1.40 12.19 -14.68
N ILE A 38 0.61 11.74 -15.67
CA ILE A 38 -0.06 12.61 -16.63
C ILE A 38 -1.06 13.55 -15.93
N LEU A 39 -1.93 13.00 -15.05
CA LEU A 39 -2.90 13.80 -14.30
C LEU A 39 -2.23 14.80 -13.36
N ASN A 40 -1.01 14.51 -12.87
CA ASN A 40 -0.19 15.40 -12.05
C ASN A 40 0.72 16.32 -12.90
N LYS A 41 0.42 16.51 -14.18
CA LYS A 41 1.10 17.44 -15.09
C LYS A 41 2.60 17.14 -15.28
N LYS A 42 2.99 15.87 -15.16
CA LYS A 42 4.38 15.40 -15.30
C LYS A 42 4.72 14.88 -16.70
N LEU A 43 3.82 15.07 -17.70
CA LEU A 43 4.05 14.75 -19.10
C LEU A 43 3.89 15.98 -19.96
N LYS A 44 4.83 16.19 -20.87
CA LYS A 44 4.71 17.13 -21.96
C LYS A 44 4.63 16.37 -23.28
N LEU A 45 3.79 16.86 -24.20
CA LEU A 45 3.68 16.42 -25.56
C LEU A 45 4.01 17.61 -26.47
N ASN A 46 5.07 17.50 -27.28
CA ASN A 46 5.57 18.59 -28.13
C ASN A 46 5.76 19.90 -27.34
N GLY A 47 6.38 19.83 -26.16
CA GLY A 47 6.64 20.96 -25.27
C GLY A 47 5.44 21.45 -24.44
N LYS A 48 4.20 21.00 -24.73
CA LYS A 48 2.98 21.41 -24.01
C LYS A 48 2.57 20.36 -22.98
N THR A 49 2.19 20.81 -21.78
CA THR A 49 1.70 19.91 -20.72
C THR A 49 0.47 19.16 -21.17
N LEU A 50 0.49 17.85 -21.00
CA LEU A 50 -0.63 16.95 -21.32
C LEU A 50 -1.28 16.43 -20.03
N GLU A 51 -2.61 16.57 -19.93
CA GLU A 51 -3.37 16.14 -18.74
C GLU A 51 -4.31 14.95 -19.04
N SER A 52 -4.41 14.54 -20.30
CA SER A 52 -5.31 13.45 -20.73
C SER A 52 -4.54 12.17 -21.04
N PRO A 53 -4.64 11.11 -20.19
CA PRO A 53 -3.98 9.82 -20.44
C PRO A 53 -4.51 9.07 -21.67
N SER A 54 -5.70 9.43 -22.16
CA SER A 54 -6.34 8.81 -23.31
C SER A 54 -6.04 9.49 -24.64
N LYS A 55 -5.29 10.60 -24.64
CA LYS A 55 -4.87 11.29 -25.86
C LYS A 55 -4.13 10.30 -26.76
N LYS A 56 -4.48 10.27 -28.03
CA LYS A 56 -3.77 9.49 -29.05
C LYS A 56 -2.53 10.25 -29.50
N VAL A 57 -1.46 9.51 -29.70
CA VAL A 57 -0.18 10.04 -30.21
C VAL A 57 -0.12 9.96 -31.73
N SER A 58 0.62 10.87 -32.36
CA SER A 58 0.88 10.93 -33.79
C SER A 58 2.36 10.58 -34.05
N LYS A 59 2.66 10.16 -35.29
CA LYS A 59 4.06 10.00 -35.72
C LYS A 59 4.85 11.29 -35.45
N ASP A 60 6.10 11.14 -35.02
CA ASP A 60 7.06 12.19 -34.72
C ASP A 60 6.68 13.07 -33.50
N ASP A 61 5.59 12.73 -32.75
CA ASP A 61 5.34 13.36 -31.47
C ASP A 61 6.49 13.10 -30.48
N ILE A 62 6.88 14.16 -29.76
CA ILE A 62 7.92 14.13 -28.75
C ILE A 62 7.28 14.19 -27.37
N LEU A 63 7.53 13.19 -26.54
CA LEU A 63 7.05 13.11 -25.18
C LEU A 63 8.20 13.28 -24.18
N GLU A 64 8.00 14.16 -23.21
CA GLU A 64 8.90 14.33 -22.05
C GLU A 64 8.14 13.91 -20.78
N LEU A 65 8.50 12.77 -20.22
CA LEU A 65 7.92 12.28 -18.96
C LEU A 65 8.89 12.56 -17.80
N ILE A 66 8.39 13.25 -16.79
CA ILE A 66 9.12 13.50 -15.54
C ILE A 66 8.65 12.52 -14.49
N ILE A 67 9.56 11.70 -14.00
CA ILE A 67 9.31 10.81 -12.87
C ILE A 67 9.92 11.47 -11.63
N PRO A 68 9.08 11.97 -10.69
CA PRO A 68 9.59 12.53 -9.45
C PRO A 68 10.26 11.44 -8.63
N GLU A 69 11.27 11.82 -7.88
CA GLU A 69 11.83 10.92 -6.87
C GLU A 69 10.73 10.41 -5.95
N PRO A 70 10.82 9.14 -5.54
CA PRO A 70 9.99 8.66 -4.46
C PRO A 70 10.18 9.60 -3.26
N LYS A 71 9.10 10.19 -2.76
CA LYS A 71 9.18 10.92 -1.49
C LYS A 71 9.70 9.93 -0.46
N LYS A 72 10.90 10.18 0.08
CA LYS A 72 11.39 9.44 1.25
C LYS A 72 10.35 9.66 2.35
N VAL A 73 9.56 8.65 2.62
CA VAL A 73 8.64 8.67 3.75
C VAL A 73 9.53 8.54 4.98
N SER A 74 9.80 9.64 5.66
CA SER A 74 10.44 9.59 6.97
C SER A 74 9.36 9.28 7.99
N LEU A 75 9.63 8.29 8.84
CA LEU A 75 8.76 7.98 9.98
C LEU A 75 8.87 9.13 11.00
N LYS A 76 7.95 10.09 10.91
CA LYS A 76 7.85 11.17 11.89
C LYS A 76 7.10 10.69 13.12
N PRO A 77 7.53 11.08 14.33
CA PRO A 77 6.73 10.85 15.53
C PRO A 77 5.34 11.48 15.39
N TYR A 78 4.33 10.79 15.90
CA TYR A 78 2.96 11.25 15.97
C TYR A 78 2.44 11.16 17.38
N GLU A 79 2.06 12.29 17.96
CA GLU A 79 1.47 12.33 19.28
C GLU A 79 0.07 11.74 19.24
N PHE A 80 -0.04 10.51 19.67
CA PHE A 80 -1.28 9.75 19.71
C PHE A 80 -1.28 8.83 20.92
N LYS A 81 -2.36 8.87 21.72
CA LYS A 81 -2.48 8.03 22.91
C LYS A 81 -2.74 6.58 22.51
N LEU A 82 -1.68 5.77 22.54
CA LEU A 82 -1.79 4.32 22.34
C LEU A 82 -2.51 3.67 23.52
N LYS A 83 -3.50 2.82 23.24
CA LYS A 83 -4.15 1.98 24.25
C LYS A 83 -3.37 0.66 24.33
N ILE A 84 -2.35 0.63 25.19
CA ILE A 84 -1.54 -0.56 25.45
C ILE A 84 -2.31 -1.46 26.41
N CYS A 85 -2.54 -2.71 25.98
CA CYS A 85 -3.20 -3.75 26.80
C CYS A 85 -2.20 -4.60 27.55
N TYR A 86 -1.01 -4.81 26.95
CA TYR A 86 0.08 -5.57 27.52
C TYR A 86 1.40 -5.10 26.92
N GLU A 87 2.45 -5.10 27.70
CA GLU A 87 3.82 -4.84 27.28
C GLU A 87 4.81 -5.58 28.16
N ASP A 88 5.82 -6.20 27.53
CA ASP A 88 6.99 -6.77 28.17
C ASP A 88 8.28 -6.37 27.44
N GLU A 89 9.38 -7.13 27.62
CA GLU A 89 10.64 -6.87 26.93
C GLU A 89 10.60 -7.22 25.44
N ASP A 90 9.69 -8.10 25.03
CA ASP A 90 9.64 -8.71 23.71
C ASP A 90 8.57 -8.12 22.80
N LEU A 91 7.41 -7.76 23.33
CA LEU A 91 6.28 -7.34 22.53
C LEU A 91 5.39 -6.30 23.22
N ILE A 92 4.58 -5.63 22.39
CA ILE A 92 3.47 -4.77 22.83
C ILE A 92 2.18 -5.31 22.24
N ILE A 93 1.11 -5.38 23.04
CA ILE A 93 -0.25 -5.61 22.54
C ILE A 93 -1.04 -4.32 22.66
N LEU A 94 -1.52 -3.82 21.54
CA LEU A 94 -2.32 -2.61 21.45
C LEU A 94 -3.78 -2.94 21.15
N ASP A 95 -4.71 -2.18 21.74
CA ASP A 95 -6.09 -2.09 21.24
C ASP A 95 -6.16 -0.92 20.26
N LYS A 96 -6.05 -1.23 18.97
CA LYS A 96 -6.09 -0.23 17.89
C LYS A 96 -7.52 0.29 17.71
N PRO A 97 -7.77 1.59 17.78
CA PRO A 97 -9.09 2.12 17.42
C PRO A 97 -9.35 2.04 15.92
N ALA A 98 -10.62 2.08 15.51
CA ALA A 98 -11.01 2.31 14.14
C ALA A 98 -10.59 3.72 13.67
N GLY A 99 -10.39 3.89 12.36
CA GLY A 99 -10.07 5.18 11.74
C GLY A 99 -8.59 5.47 11.54
N ILE A 100 -7.67 4.73 12.19
CA ILE A 100 -6.22 4.87 12.01
C ILE A 100 -5.62 3.68 11.28
N VAL A 101 -4.67 3.93 10.36
CA VAL A 101 -3.94 2.87 9.65
C VAL A 101 -2.73 2.37 10.44
N MET A 102 -2.30 1.14 10.18
CA MET A 102 -1.17 0.54 10.90
C MET A 102 0.16 1.21 10.58
N HIS A 103 0.46 1.47 9.31
CA HIS A 103 1.75 1.98 8.84
C HIS A 103 1.57 2.94 7.66
N PRO A 104 2.56 3.80 7.37
CA PRO A 104 2.51 4.70 6.23
C PRO A 104 2.28 3.98 4.90
N GLY A 105 1.50 4.60 4.03
CA GLY A 105 1.17 4.08 2.71
C GLY A 105 0.46 5.12 1.85
N ALA A 106 0.03 4.73 0.65
CA ALA A 106 -0.64 5.63 -0.28
C ALA A 106 -1.88 6.30 0.35
N GLY A 107 -1.86 7.63 0.44
CA GLY A 107 -2.92 8.44 1.03
C GLY A 107 -2.88 8.60 2.56
N ASN A 108 -1.94 7.93 3.27
CA ASN A 108 -1.74 8.07 4.71
C ASN A 108 -0.23 7.97 4.98
N PHE A 109 0.50 9.07 4.88
CA PHE A 109 1.96 9.09 5.02
C PHE A 109 2.42 9.29 6.45
N ASP A 110 1.63 10.01 7.24
CA ASP A 110 1.83 10.34 8.63
C ASP A 110 0.61 9.90 9.44
N ASN A 111 0.61 10.06 10.76
CA ASN A 111 -0.53 9.79 11.65
C ASN A 111 -1.00 8.31 11.60
N THR A 112 -0.04 7.40 11.63
CA THR A 112 -0.29 5.95 11.68
C THR A 112 0.10 5.35 13.03
N ILE A 113 -0.29 4.11 13.30
CA ILE A 113 0.14 3.40 14.53
C ILE A 113 1.67 3.34 14.61
N VAL A 114 2.37 3.10 13.48
CA VAL A 114 3.85 3.11 13.48
C VAL A 114 4.39 4.48 13.90
N ASN A 115 3.83 5.59 13.39
CA ASN A 115 4.27 6.93 13.79
C ASN A 115 4.02 7.17 15.29
N ALA A 116 2.92 6.67 15.83
CA ALA A 116 2.62 6.76 17.26
C ALA A 116 3.56 5.88 18.11
N LEU A 117 3.93 4.68 17.63
CA LEU A 117 4.93 3.82 18.28
C LEU A 117 6.32 4.47 18.27
N ILE A 118 6.71 5.14 17.18
CA ILE A 118 7.96 5.91 17.12
C ILE A 118 7.97 7.04 18.16
N ASN A 119 6.82 7.71 18.35
CA ASN A 119 6.69 8.73 19.40
C ASN A 119 6.74 8.13 20.80
N TYR A 120 6.13 6.96 20.99
CA TYR A 120 6.12 6.25 22.26
C TYR A 120 7.53 5.79 22.65
N ASN A 121 8.20 5.04 21.76
CA ASN A 121 9.60 4.66 21.95
C ASN A 121 10.26 4.12 20.67
N LYS A 122 11.05 4.95 20.02
CA LYS A 122 11.75 4.59 18.78
C LYS A 122 12.76 3.44 18.94
N ASN A 123 13.38 3.30 20.11
CA ASN A 123 14.52 2.40 20.31
C ASN A 123 14.12 0.94 20.59
N PHE A 124 12.84 0.68 20.81
CA PHE A 124 12.33 -0.65 21.21
C PHE A 124 11.61 -1.40 20.10
N LEU A 125 11.67 -0.96 18.87
CA LEU A 125 10.97 -1.65 17.79
C LEU A 125 11.95 -2.48 16.96
N SER A 126 11.54 -3.69 16.61
CA SER A 126 12.27 -4.50 15.65
C SER A 126 12.41 -3.75 14.33
N ASN A 127 13.59 -3.79 13.73
CA ASN A 127 13.94 -3.17 12.46
C ASN A 127 14.03 -4.17 11.29
N ILE A 128 13.60 -5.42 11.50
CA ILE A 128 13.50 -6.41 10.42
C ILE A 128 12.37 -6.02 9.46
N GLY A 129 12.60 -6.23 8.17
CA GLY A 129 11.60 -6.04 7.13
C GLY A 129 11.64 -4.65 6.50
N ASP A 130 10.46 -4.08 6.29
CA ASP A 130 10.30 -2.77 5.65
C ASP A 130 10.65 -1.64 6.63
N GLU A 131 11.55 -0.74 6.25
CA GLU A 131 11.96 0.43 7.05
C GLU A 131 10.77 1.29 7.51
N LEU A 132 9.64 1.23 6.80
CA LEU A 132 8.41 1.94 7.14
C LEU A 132 7.48 1.15 8.07
N ARG A 133 7.90 -0.03 8.55
CA ARG A 133 7.06 -0.94 9.34
C ARG A 133 7.78 -1.54 10.54
N PRO A 134 8.59 -0.78 11.30
CA PRO A 134 9.31 -1.32 12.43
C PRO A 134 8.35 -1.99 13.42
N GLY A 135 8.67 -3.22 13.81
CA GLY A 135 7.89 -4.03 14.75
C GLY A 135 6.57 -4.60 14.21
N ILE A 136 6.17 -4.33 12.97
CA ILE A 136 4.88 -4.74 12.42
C ILE A 136 4.95 -6.14 11.81
N VAL A 137 4.40 -7.12 12.48
CA VAL A 137 4.33 -8.53 12.06
C VAL A 137 3.00 -8.91 11.39
N HIS A 138 1.95 -8.13 11.62
CA HIS A 138 0.64 -8.25 10.96
C HIS A 138 -0.07 -6.91 10.90
N ARG A 139 -1.23 -6.90 10.24
CA ARG A 139 -2.05 -5.67 10.15
C ARG A 139 -3.53 -5.99 10.19
N ILE A 140 -4.30 -5.02 10.68
CA ILE A 140 -5.76 -4.94 10.49
C ILE A 140 -6.09 -3.66 9.74
N ASP A 141 -7.24 -3.59 9.11
CA ASP A 141 -7.63 -2.47 8.26
C ASP A 141 -7.88 -1.17 9.04
N LYS A 142 -7.91 -0.05 8.33
CA LYS A 142 -8.11 1.28 8.92
C LYS A 142 -9.32 1.32 9.85
N ASN A 143 -10.45 0.80 9.38
CA ASN A 143 -11.72 0.86 10.10
C ASN A 143 -11.99 -0.35 11.01
N THR A 144 -11.07 -1.30 11.07
CA THR A 144 -11.10 -2.42 12.02
C THR A 144 -10.43 -1.98 13.32
N SER A 145 -11.12 -2.14 14.44
CA SER A 145 -10.58 -1.98 15.78
C SER A 145 -10.16 -3.33 16.37
N GLY A 146 -9.37 -3.31 17.42
CA GLY A 146 -9.02 -4.49 18.20
C GLY A 146 -7.52 -4.73 18.35
N LEU A 147 -7.17 -5.91 18.85
CA LEU A 147 -5.82 -6.22 19.28
C LEU A 147 -4.85 -6.37 18.10
N VAL A 148 -3.69 -5.74 18.24
CA VAL A 148 -2.54 -5.91 17.38
C VAL A 148 -1.30 -6.15 18.21
N VAL A 149 -0.43 -7.07 17.76
CA VAL A 149 0.84 -7.35 18.41
C VAL A 149 1.98 -6.67 17.63
N ILE A 150 2.91 -6.08 18.38
CA ILE A 150 4.07 -5.36 17.87
C ILE A 150 5.32 -6.01 18.46
N ALA A 151 6.30 -6.34 17.64
CA ALA A 151 7.56 -6.91 18.07
C ALA A 151 8.53 -5.79 18.49
N LYS A 152 9.12 -5.91 19.70
CA LYS A 152 10.11 -4.96 20.22
C LYS A 152 11.53 -5.31 19.77
N ASN A 153 11.81 -6.58 19.51
CA ASN A 153 13.12 -7.05 19.07
C ASN A 153 13.02 -7.98 17.85
N ASN A 154 14.15 -8.24 17.21
CA ASN A 154 14.20 -8.99 15.96
C ASN A 154 13.85 -10.47 16.14
N GLN A 155 14.24 -11.08 17.25
CA GLN A 155 13.93 -12.49 17.54
C GLN A 155 12.41 -12.70 17.65
N THR A 156 11.74 -11.83 18.39
CA THR A 156 10.27 -11.85 18.54
C THR A 156 9.57 -11.57 17.22
N HIS A 157 10.11 -10.65 16.40
CA HIS A 157 9.58 -10.37 15.05
C HIS A 157 9.59 -11.63 14.17
N GLU A 158 10.72 -12.33 14.10
CA GLU A 158 10.85 -13.56 13.32
C GLU A 158 9.89 -14.64 13.83
N ASN A 159 9.85 -14.88 15.13
CA ASN A 159 8.99 -15.89 15.75
C ASN A 159 7.50 -15.61 15.48
N LEU A 160 7.05 -14.37 15.65
CA LEU A 160 5.68 -13.96 15.37
C LEU A 160 5.36 -14.05 13.87
N SER A 161 6.29 -13.64 12.99
CA SER A 161 6.10 -13.74 11.54
C SER A 161 5.91 -15.19 11.10
N ILE A 162 6.65 -16.14 11.64
CA ILE A 162 6.49 -17.58 11.38
C ILE A 162 5.10 -18.05 11.85
N GLN A 163 4.67 -17.65 13.05
CA GLN A 163 3.37 -18.03 13.58
C GLN A 163 2.21 -17.47 12.73
N PHE A 164 2.33 -16.22 12.24
CA PHE A 164 1.34 -15.64 11.31
C PHE A 164 1.33 -16.35 9.96
N ALA A 165 2.51 -16.68 9.41
CA ALA A 165 2.63 -17.40 8.13
C ALA A 165 2.05 -18.80 8.20
N ASN A 166 2.29 -19.52 9.30
CA ASN A 166 1.79 -20.87 9.54
C ASN A 166 0.34 -20.91 10.07
N HIS A 167 -0.31 -19.75 10.21
CA HIS A 167 -1.66 -19.62 10.77
C HIS A 167 -1.84 -20.29 12.15
N SER A 168 -0.79 -20.38 12.95
CA SER A 168 -0.83 -20.99 14.30
C SER A 168 -1.42 -20.05 15.37
N ILE A 169 -1.50 -18.75 15.07
CA ILE A 169 -2.14 -17.76 15.93
C ILE A 169 -3.65 -17.79 15.71
N THR A 170 -4.41 -18.03 16.77
CA THR A 170 -5.88 -17.94 16.73
C THR A 170 -6.31 -16.47 16.61
N ARG A 171 -7.11 -16.15 15.59
CA ARG A 171 -7.65 -14.81 15.36
C ARG A 171 -9.17 -14.85 15.37
N ILE A 172 -9.77 -14.10 16.28
CA ILE A 172 -11.23 -14.02 16.45
C ILE A 172 -11.67 -12.60 16.13
N TYR A 173 -12.68 -12.47 15.27
CA TYR A 173 -13.27 -11.20 14.89
C TYR A 173 -14.77 -11.20 15.20
N GLN A 174 -15.26 -10.06 15.66
CA GLN A 174 -16.69 -9.80 15.79
C GLN A 174 -17.09 -8.75 14.76
N LEU A 175 -18.20 -8.96 14.08
CA LEU A 175 -18.69 -8.04 13.06
C LEU A 175 -20.22 -7.96 13.10
N LEU A 176 -20.75 -6.79 12.77
CA LEU A 176 -22.17 -6.58 12.56
C LEU A 176 -22.47 -6.74 11.07
N ILE A 177 -23.50 -7.51 10.76
CA ILE A 177 -23.94 -7.76 9.39
C ILE A 177 -25.42 -7.41 9.20
N TRP A 178 -25.80 -7.15 7.95
CA TRP A 178 -27.21 -7.04 7.58
C TRP A 178 -27.82 -8.43 7.39
N GLY A 179 -29.01 -8.64 7.98
CA GLY A 179 -29.75 -9.89 7.84
C GLY A 179 -29.26 -11.00 8.77
N LYS A 180 -29.55 -12.25 8.39
CA LYS A 180 -29.20 -13.46 9.16
C LYS A 180 -28.38 -14.40 8.29
N ILE A 181 -27.28 -14.92 8.84
CA ILE A 181 -26.51 -16.00 8.21
C ILE A 181 -27.25 -17.33 8.44
N LYS A 182 -27.42 -18.09 7.37
CA LYS A 182 -27.93 -19.48 7.41
C LYS A 182 -27.00 -20.37 6.60
N PRO A 183 -26.49 -21.48 7.18
CA PRO A 183 -26.61 -21.92 8.58
C PRO A 183 -25.88 -20.97 9.54
N SER A 184 -26.18 -21.04 10.84
CA SER A 184 -25.58 -20.18 11.88
C SER A 184 -24.11 -20.47 12.16
N LYS A 185 -23.60 -21.59 11.69
CA LYS A 185 -22.19 -22.01 11.75
C LYS A 185 -21.77 -22.60 10.42
N GLY A 186 -20.53 -22.38 10.03
CA GLY A 186 -19.99 -22.93 8.78
C GLY A 186 -18.58 -22.46 8.52
N THR A 187 -17.95 -23.03 7.49
CA THR A 187 -16.63 -22.66 7.01
C THR A 187 -16.75 -22.05 5.61
N ILE A 188 -16.03 -20.98 5.35
CA ILE A 188 -15.91 -20.35 4.04
C ILE A 188 -14.45 -20.41 3.64
N GLU A 189 -14.15 -21.18 2.58
CA GLU A 189 -12.82 -21.26 1.97
C GLU A 189 -12.86 -20.63 0.59
N THR A 190 -12.07 -19.58 0.38
CA THR A 190 -12.02 -18.87 -0.90
C THR A 190 -10.62 -18.29 -1.14
N PHE A 191 -10.30 -18.05 -2.40
CA PHE A 191 -9.15 -17.22 -2.75
C PHE A 191 -9.57 -15.74 -2.77
N ILE A 192 -8.67 -14.88 -2.30
CA ILE A 192 -8.86 -13.43 -2.34
C ILE A 192 -7.81 -12.84 -3.28
N THR A 193 -8.27 -12.15 -4.31
CA THR A 193 -7.43 -11.52 -5.33
C THR A 193 -7.74 -10.03 -5.46
N ARG A 194 -6.86 -9.30 -6.12
CA ARG A 194 -7.19 -7.91 -6.48
C ARG A 194 -8.21 -7.88 -7.60
N SER A 195 -9.25 -7.06 -7.41
CA SER A 195 -10.29 -6.91 -8.42
C SER A 195 -9.72 -6.47 -9.77
N SER A 196 -10.15 -7.15 -10.83
CA SER A 196 -9.79 -6.81 -12.20
C SER A 196 -10.39 -5.47 -12.66
N LYS A 197 -11.54 -5.09 -12.10
CA LYS A 197 -12.27 -3.85 -12.41
C LYS A 197 -11.72 -2.65 -11.62
N ASN A 198 -11.38 -2.85 -10.35
CA ASN A 198 -10.83 -1.80 -9.49
C ASN A 198 -9.74 -2.38 -8.60
N ARG A 199 -8.49 -2.16 -8.96
CA ARG A 199 -7.31 -2.69 -8.23
C ARG A 199 -7.14 -2.16 -6.80
N GLN A 200 -7.95 -1.21 -6.37
CA GLN A 200 -7.99 -0.78 -4.97
C GLN A 200 -8.83 -1.73 -4.10
N LEU A 201 -9.68 -2.52 -4.71
CA LEU A 201 -10.55 -3.49 -4.04
C LEU A 201 -9.98 -4.90 -4.11
N MET A 202 -10.33 -5.70 -3.12
CA MET A 202 -10.14 -7.15 -3.12
C MET A 202 -11.47 -7.82 -3.47
N GLU A 203 -11.40 -8.93 -4.20
CA GLU A 203 -12.59 -9.72 -4.55
C GLU A 203 -12.30 -11.21 -4.33
N VAL A 204 -13.37 -11.96 -4.09
CA VAL A 204 -13.30 -13.41 -3.99
C VAL A 204 -13.08 -14.01 -5.38
N SER A 205 -12.11 -14.92 -5.49
CA SER A 205 -11.81 -15.66 -6.72
C SER A 205 -12.05 -17.15 -6.51
N LYS A 206 -12.41 -17.84 -7.59
CA LYS A 206 -12.54 -19.31 -7.62
C LYS A 206 -11.19 -19.99 -7.90
N THR A 207 -10.20 -19.26 -8.37
CA THR A 207 -8.87 -19.76 -8.70
C THR A 207 -7.79 -18.90 -8.03
N LYS A 208 -6.63 -19.53 -7.77
CA LYS A 208 -5.45 -18.88 -7.18
C LYS A 208 -4.77 -17.96 -8.19
#